data_beecbf6dd2253b0ab0fb7326f99530e9
#
_entry.id   beecbf6dd2253b0ab0fb7326f99530e9
#
_cell.length_a   1.000
_cell.length_b   1.000
_cell.length_c   1.000
_cell.angle_alpha   90.00
_cell.angle_beta   90.00
_cell.angle_gamma   90.00
#
_symmetry.space_group_name_H-M   'P 1'
#
loop_
_entity.id
_entity.type
_entity.pdbx_description
1 polymer ?
#
loop_
_entity_poly.entity_id
_entity_poly.type
_entity_poly.pdbx_seq_one_letter_code
_entity_poly.pdbx_strand_id
1 'polypeptide(L)'
;MNIRFLFVALVCALALGSCGGNARTELFNGKDLAGWVCVVDSLGEVPAGEVFTVRDGNIRIAGQPFGYMRTARQYGDYRLHAEWRWIGEATNSGIFQRVQEGDKVWPQGIECQLMAGRAGDLVLLGGARAAGIEPVGKFPIKARIGAAGCEKPAGEWNEAEIVCQGDRMTVYINGILQNECSGTNRTGYIALQSEGGTLEFRNVYLTDVK
;
A
#
# COMPACT_ATOMS: atom_id res chain seq x y z
N MET A 1 28.20 61.24 -36.47
CA MET A 1 27.64 60.11 -37.23
C MET A 1 27.49 58.98 -36.21
N ASN A 2 26.34 58.88 -35.54
CA ASN A 2 26.12 57.94 -34.45
C ASN A 2 25.42 56.69 -35.00
N ILE A 3 26.14 55.54 -34.98
CA ILE A 3 25.62 54.24 -35.38
C ILE A 3 25.01 53.60 -34.12
N ARG A 4 23.69 53.42 -34.08
CA ARG A 4 22.97 52.67 -33.05
C ARG A 4 22.88 51.21 -33.49
N PHE A 5 23.51 50.33 -32.74
CA PHE A 5 23.31 48.86 -32.87
C PHE A 5 22.02 48.43 -32.14
N LEU A 6 21.10 47.86 -32.92
CA LEU A 6 19.85 47.27 -32.40
C LEU A 6 20.15 45.80 -32.07
N PHE A 7 20.17 45.44 -30.77
CA PHE A 7 20.23 44.05 -30.35
C PHE A 7 18.82 43.47 -30.39
N VAL A 8 18.56 42.53 -31.31
CA VAL A 8 17.37 41.71 -31.33
C VAL A 8 17.65 40.51 -30.43
N ALA A 9 17.02 40.49 -29.24
CA ALA A 9 17.03 39.34 -28.37
C ALA A 9 16.05 38.29 -28.90
N LEU A 10 16.58 37.19 -29.42
CA LEU A 10 15.79 36.00 -29.81
C LEU A 10 15.43 35.24 -28.54
N VAL A 11 14.17 35.37 -28.08
CA VAL A 11 13.62 34.57 -26.97
C VAL A 11 13.25 33.21 -27.54
N CYS A 12 14.11 32.21 -27.34
CA CYS A 12 13.77 30.80 -27.54
C CYS A 12 12.81 30.36 -26.43
N ALA A 13 11.53 30.31 -26.72
CA ALA A 13 10.55 29.64 -25.89
C ALA A 13 10.81 28.13 -25.95
N LEU A 14 11.47 27.59 -24.94
CA LEU A 14 11.52 26.15 -24.70
C LEU A 14 10.10 25.68 -24.29
N ALA A 15 9.39 25.14 -25.27
CA ALA A 15 8.17 24.37 -24.98
C ALA A 15 8.57 23.10 -24.21
N LEU A 16 8.42 23.13 -22.89
CA LEU A 16 8.45 21.93 -22.08
C LEU A 16 7.24 21.10 -22.47
N GLY A 17 7.45 20.13 -23.34
CA GLY A 17 6.49 19.09 -23.66
C GLY A 17 6.20 18.32 -22.36
N SER A 18 5.03 18.56 -21.76
CA SER A 18 4.50 17.71 -20.70
C SER A 18 4.22 16.34 -21.32
N CYS A 19 5.14 15.40 -21.17
CA CYS A 19 4.85 13.99 -21.33
C CYS A 19 3.80 13.65 -20.26
N GLY A 20 2.57 13.38 -20.67
CA GLY A 20 1.48 12.96 -19.81
C GLY A 20 1.72 11.57 -19.22
N GLY A 21 2.71 11.43 -18.35
CA GLY A 21 2.83 10.32 -17.43
C GLY A 21 1.81 10.51 -16.31
N ASN A 22 1.10 9.45 -15.91
CA ASN A 22 0.26 9.49 -14.73
C ASN A 22 1.06 10.04 -13.57
N ALA A 23 0.56 11.09 -12.91
CA ALA A 23 1.21 11.65 -11.74
C ALA A 23 1.35 10.56 -10.68
N ARG A 24 2.60 10.31 -10.23
CA ARG A 24 2.92 9.32 -9.20
C ARG A 24 3.09 10.03 -7.87
N THR A 25 2.38 9.59 -6.85
CA THR A 25 2.52 10.05 -5.48
C THR A 25 3.28 9.00 -4.68
N GLU A 26 4.54 9.29 -4.33
CA GLU A 26 5.33 8.41 -3.48
C GLU A 26 4.76 8.39 -2.07
N LEU A 27 4.46 7.20 -1.55
CA LEU A 27 4.12 6.98 -0.15
C LEU A 27 5.36 6.66 0.68
N PHE A 28 6.41 6.14 0.04
CA PHE A 28 7.69 5.86 0.67
C PHE A 28 8.83 6.48 -0.16
N ASN A 29 9.69 7.25 0.51
CA ASN A 29 10.77 8.03 -0.13
C ASN A 29 12.10 7.26 -0.23
N GLY A 30 12.17 6.01 0.23
CA GLY A 30 13.38 5.19 0.27
C GLY A 30 14.40 5.57 1.35
N LYS A 31 14.10 6.51 2.25
CA LYS A 31 15.06 7.05 3.23
C LYS A 31 14.59 6.95 4.66
N ASP A 32 13.34 7.31 4.91
CA ASP A 32 12.73 7.35 6.24
C ASP A 32 11.22 7.06 6.16
N LEU A 33 10.58 7.01 7.33
CA LEU A 33 9.15 6.77 7.45
C LEU A 33 8.34 8.08 7.55
N ALA A 34 8.85 9.19 7.02
CA ALA A 34 8.10 10.44 6.93
C ALA A 34 6.79 10.21 6.16
N GLY A 35 5.68 10.72 6.69
CA GLY A 35 4.34 10.51 6.12
C GLY A 35 3.64 9.22 6.59
N TRP A 36 4.25 8.47 7.52
CA TRP A 36 3.67 7.29 8.15
C TRP A 36 3.44 7.47 9.64
N VAL A 37 2.42 6.82 10.18
CA VAL A 37 2.08 6.73 11.61
C VAL A 37 2.10 5.25 11.99
N CYS A 38 2.93 4.90 12.96
CA CYS A 38 3.06 3.51 13.43
C CYS A 38 2.12 3.26 14.61
N VAL A 39 1.39 2.14 14.56
CA VAL A 39 0.49 1.66 15.60
C VAL A 39 0.87 0.24 15.92
N VAL A 40 1.30 -0.03 17.15
CA VAL A 40 1.66 -1.38 17.63
C VAL A 40 0.83 -1.76 18.84
N ASP A 41 0.70 -3.05 19.07
CA ASP A 41 0.00 -3.58 20.24
C ASP A 41 0.62 -3.03 21.52
N SER A 42 -0.19 -2.38 22.35
CA SER A 42 0.23 -1.80 23.62
C SER A 42 0.69 -2.83 24.65
N LEU A 43 0.41 -4.12 24.42
CA LEU A 43 0.90 -5.21 25.24
C LEU A 43 2.36 -5.55 24.98
N GLY A 44 2.95 -5.04 23.86
CA GLY A 44 4.35 -5.21 23.53
C GLY A 44 5.22 -4.13 24.19
N GLU A 45 6.33 -4.52 24.79
CA GLU A 45 7.34 -3.59 25.30
C GLU A 45 8.23 -3.01 24.20
N VAL A 46 8.06 -3.47 22.95
CA VAL A 46 8.87 -3.10 21.81
C VAL A 46 8.41 -1.76 21.22
N PRO A 47 9.28 -0.74 21.15
CA PRO A 47 8.94 0.53 20.50
C PRO A 47 8.60 0.34 19.01
N ALA A 48 7.64 1.11 18.50
CA ALA A 48 7.25 1.06 17.09
C ALA A 48 8.44 1.25 16.12
N GLY A 49 9.45 2.02 16.50
CA GLY A 49 10.68 2.23 15.71
C GLY A 49 11.60 1.01 15.65
N GLU A 50 11.34 -0.04 16.40
CA GLU A 50 12.04 -1.34 16.27
C GLU A 50 11.24 -2.30 15.39
N VAL A 51 9.92 -2.11 15.30
CA VAL A 51 9.02 -2.92 14.45
C VAL A 51 9.07 -2.46 13.00
N PHE A 52 9.07 -1.14 12.77
CA PHE A 52 9.09 -0.52 11.45
C PHE A 52 10.39 0.28 11.27
N THR A 53 11.24 -0.16 10.39
CA THR A 53 12.55 0.44 10.12
C THR A 53 12.77 0.65 8.63
N VAL A 54 13.80 1.41 8.27
CA VAL A 54 14.26 1.49 6.88
C VAL A 54 15.65 0.85 6.80
N ARG A 55 15.82 -0.09 5.89
CA ARG A 55 17.09 -0.75 5.59
C ARG A 55 17.30 -0.85 4.09
N ASP A 56 18.46 -0.44 3.63
CA ASP A 56 18.85 -0.53 2.21
C ASP A 56 17.81 0.03 1.24
N GLY A 57 17.16 1.14 1.63
CA GLY A 57 16.12 1.79 0.83
C GLY A 57 14.77 1.10 0.86
N ASN A 58 14.56 0.09 1.73
CA ASN A 58 13.30 -0.64 1.88
C ASN A 58 12.69 -0.38 3.27
N ILE A 59 11.37 -0.36 3.37
CA ILE A 59 10.67 -0.50 4.64
C ILE A 59 10.86 -1.94 5.10
N ARG A 60 11.39 -2.15 6.30
CA ARG A 60 11.49 -3.46 6.94
C ARG A 60 10.54 -3.52 8.13
N ILE A 61 9.70 -4.55 8.14
CA ILE A 61 8.71 -4.83 9.17
C ILE A 61 9.13 -6.12 9.89
N ALA A 62 9.26 -6.05 11.21
CA ALA A 62 9.74 -7.19 12.01
C ALA A 62 8.73 -8.35 12.07
N GLY A 63 7.43 -8.05 11.93
CA GLY A 63 6.34 -9.01 12.01
C GLY A 63 5.77 -9.18 13.42
N GLN A 64 6.51 -8.81 14.45
CA GLN A 64 6.10 -8.81 15.85
C GLN A 64 6.66 -7.57 16.57
N PRO A 65 5.94 -7.01 17.56
CA PRO A 65 4.54 -7.28 17.92
C PRO A 65 3.56 -6.94 16.79
N PHE A 66 2.30 -7.36 16.94
CA PHE A 66 1.22 -7.02 16.01
C PHE A 66 1.01 -5.51 15.92
N GLY A 67 0.72 -5.06 14.73
CA GLY A 67 0.47 -3.65 14.47
C GLY A 67 0.47 -3.35 12.98
N TYR A 68 0.56 -2.08 12.67
CA TYR A 68 0.69 -1.59 11.30
C TYR A 68 1.33 -0.20 11.29
N MET A 69 1.84 0.19 10.13
CA MET A 69 2.12 1.58 9.83
C MET A 69 1.12 2.07 8.79
N ARG A 70 0.46 3.19 9.06
CA ARG A 70 -0.51 3.79 8.13
C ARG A 70 -0.01 5.11 7.58
N THR A 71 -0.50 5.49 6.41
CA THR A 71 -0.27 6.83 5.87
C THR A 71 -0.77 7.90 6.84
N ALA A 72 -0.11 9.06 6.89
CA ALA A 72 -0.51 10.17 7.76
C ALA A 72 -1.81 10.86 7.27
N ARG A 73 -2.15 10.70 6.00
CA ARG A 73 -3.38 11.24 5.40
C ARG A 73 -4.21 10.16 4.73
N GLN A 74 -5.50 10.40 4.58
CA GLN A 74 -6.44 9.54 3.88
C GLN A 74 -6.38 9.77 2.37
N TYR A 75 -6.79 8.74 1.62
CA TYR A 75 -6.90 8.76 0.17
C TYR A 75 -8.28 8.28 -0.27
N GLY A 76 -8.74 8.84 -1.37
CA GLY A 76 -9.98 8.46 -2.07
C GLY A 76 -9.71 7.44 -3.18
N ASP A 77 -9.88 7.86 -4.42
CA ASP A 77 -9.63 7.01 -5.57
C ASP A 77 -8.14 6.97 -5.89
N TYR A 78 -7.60 5.77 -6.07
CA TYR A 78 -6.19 5.54 -6.38
C TYR A 78 -5.94 4.13 -6.91
N ARG A 79 -4.82 3.96 -7.59
CA ARG A 79 -4.15 2.68 -7.80
C ARG A 79 -2.90 2.68 -6.93
N LEU A 80 -2.87 1.83 -5.93
CA LEU A 80 -1.69 1.56 -5.11
C LEU A 80 -0.82 0.52 -5.80
N HIS A 81 0.47 0.80 -5.88
CA HIS A 81 1.51 -0.18 -6.18
C HIS A 81 2.37 -0.38 -4.93
N ALA A 82 2.67 -1.63 -4.58
CA ALA A 82 3.57 -1.99 -3.51
C ALA A 82 4.30 -3.30 -3.84
N GLU A 83 5.61 -3.30 -3.73
CA GLU A 83 6.39 -4.54 -3.83
C GLU A 83 6.75 -5.03 -2.43
N TRP A 84 6.64 -6.36 -2.19
CA TRP A 84 7.03 -6.97 -0.92
C TRP A 84 7.84 -8.25 -1.14
N ARG A 85 8.65 -8.59 -0.13
CA ARG A 85 9.32 -9.89 -0.04
C ARG A 85 9.44 -10.35 1.40
N TRP A 86 9.40 -11.64 1.61
CA TRP A 86 9.70 -12.26 2.89
C TRP A 86 11.20 -12.35 3.14
N ILE A 87 11.63 -12.06 4.37
CA ILE A 87 13.01 -12.23 4.82
C ILE A 87 13.06 -13.46 5.72
N GLY A 88 13.40 -14.59 5.15
CA GLY A 88 13.32 -15.90 5.83
C GLY A 88 12.01 -16.61 5.54
N GLU A 89 11.34 -17.13 6.56
CA GLU A 89 10.09 -17.87 6.40
C GLU A 89 8.93 -16.94 6.00
N ALA A 90 8.18 -17.35 5.00
CA ALA A 90 6.97 -16.67 4.59
C ALA A 90 5.81 -17.08 5.50
N THR A 91 5.20 -16.13 6.20
CA THR A 91 4.11 -16.39 7.16
C THR A 91 2.88 -15.51 6.90
N ASN A 92 2.66 -14.45 7.67
CA ASN A 92 1.49 -13.59 7.58
C ASN A 92 1.85 -12.09 7.61
N SER A 93 1.19 -11.32 6.78
CA SER A 93 1.16 -9.87 6.71
C SER A 93 0.00 -9.43 5.80
N GLY A 94 -0.24 -8.12 5.67
CA GLY A 94 -1.28 -7.56 4.83
C GLY A 94 -1.06 -6.11 4.45
N ILE A 95 -1.79 -5.67 3.43
CA ILE A 95 -1.89 -4.26 3.02
C ILE A 95 -3.33 -3.82 3.26
N PHE A 96 -3.54 -2.93 4.24
CA PHE A 96 -4.89 -2.47 4.58
C PHE A 96 -5.29 -1.30 3.71
N GLN A 97 -6.54 -1.32 3.28
CA GLN A 97 -7.17 -0.29 2.47
C GLN A 97 -8.35 0.32 3.22
N ARG A 98 -8.61 1.61 2.98
CA ARG A 98 -9.77 2.30 3.56
C ARG A 98 -9.83 2.22 5.09
N VAL A 99 -8.65 2.21 5.75
CA VAL A 99 -8.56 2.20 7.20
C VAL A 99 -9.20 3.45 7.76
N GLN A 100 -10.11 3.29 8.70
CA GLN A 100 -10.82 4.37 9.36
C GLN A 100 -10.06 4.82 10.61
N GLU A 101 -10.40 5.98 11.16
CA GLU A 101 -9.79 6.55 12.34
C GLU A 101 -9.96 5.67 13.60
N GLY A 102 -9.11 5.90 14.58
CA GLY A 102 -9.20 5.27 15.90
C GLY A 102 -7.99 4.42 16.30
N ASP A 103 -6.98 4.27 15.44
CA ASP A 103 -5.65 3.67 15.72
C ASP A 103 -5.69 2.45 16.68
N LYS A 104 -6.56 1.48 16.36
CA LYS A 104 -6.63 0.18 17.05
C LYS A 104 -5.74 -0.80 16.30
N VAL A 105 -5.14 -1.75 16.99
CA VAL A 105 -4.31 -2.83 16.37
C VAL A 105 -5.05 -3.55 15.24
N TRP A 106 -6.38 -3.71 15.38
CA TRP A 106 -7.27 -4.18 14.32
C TRP A 106 -8.23 -3.06 13.93
N PRO A 107 -7.80 -2.14 13.04
CA PRO A 107 -8.61 -1.00 12.64
C PRO A 107 -9.77 -1.43 11.75
N GLN A 108 -10.79 -0.59 11.63
CA GLN A 108 -11.80 -0.81 10.61
C GLN A 108 -11.20 -0.56 9.23
N GLY A 109 -11.18 -1.57 8.37
CA GLY A 109 -10.61 -1.50 7.03
C GLY A 109 -10.72 -2.83 6.29
N ILE A 110 -10.23 -2.87 5.07
CA ILE A 110 -10.17 -4.09 4.26
C ILE A 110 -8.71 -4.42 4.01
N GLU A 111 -8.33 -5.62 4.35
CA GLU A 111 -7.00 -6.14 4.13
C GLU A 111 -6.93 -6.87 2.77
N CYS A 112 -5.96 -6.49 1.96
CA CYS A 112 -5.38 -7.38 0.97
C CYS A 112 -4.39 -8.27 1.69
N GLN A 113 -4.77 -9.51 1.93
CA GLN A 113 -3.98 -10.51 2.65
C GLN A 113 -2.68 -10.80 1.91
N LEU A 114 -1.56 -10.91 2.64
CA LEU A 114 -0.26 -11.36 2.14
C LEU A 114 0.21 -12.66 2.81
N MET A 115 -0.65 -13.34 3.58
CA MET A 115 -0.32 -14.66 4.14
C MET A 115 0.17 -15.58 3.03
N ALA A 116 1.29 -16.26 3.28
CA ALA A 116 1.91 -17.19 2.32
C ALA A 116 0.90 -18.20 1.77
N GLY A 117 0.82 -18.28 0.46
CA GLY A 117 -0.14 -19.11 -0.26
C GLY A 117 -1.56 -18.54 -0.31
N ARG A 118 -1.82 -17.34 0.23
CA ARG A 118 -3.14 -16.71 0.29
C ARG A 118 -3.14 -15.23 -0.12
N ALA A 119 -2.07 -14.73 -0.70
CA ALA A 119 -1.98 -13.34 -1.13
C ALA A 119 -3.12 -12.98 -2.09
N GLY A 120 -3.83 -11.89 -1.76
CA GLY A 120 -5.00 -11.43 -2.49
C GLY A 120 -6.36 -11.90 -1.95
N ASP A 121 -6.42 -12.71 -0.88
CA ASP A 121 -7.66 -12.85 -0.12
C ASP A 121 -8.06 -11.47 0.43
N LEU A 122 -9.36 -11.21 0.59
CA LEU A 122 -9.86 -10.01 1.27
C LEU A 122 -10.30 -10.37 2.68
N VAL A 123 -9.79 -9.63 3.67
CA VAL A 123 -10.17 -9.79 5.07
C VAL A 123 -10.84 -8.51 5.58
N LEU A 124 -12.03 -8.63 6.15
CA LEU A 124 -12.73 -7.50 6.76
C LEU A 124 -12.28 -7.33 8.20
N LEU A 125 -11.66 -6.19 8.50
CA LEU A 125 -11.13 -5.87 9.82
C LEU A 125 -12.05 -4.88 10.55
N GLY A 126 -12.10 -4.98 11.88
CA GLY A 126 -12.71 -3.99 12.76
C GLY A 126 -14.19 -3.67 12.47
N GLY A 127 -14.93 -4.62 11.92
CA GLY A 127 -16.34 -4.43 11.55
C GLY A 127 -16.54 -3.75 10.20
N ALA A 128 -15.51 -3.68 9.36
CA ALA A 128 -15.66 -3.25 7.96
C ALA A 128 -16.68 -4.13 7.22
N ARG A 129 -17.26 -3.60 6.17
CA ARG A 129 -18.26 -4.30 5.34
C ARG A 129 -17.90 -4.14 3.88
N ALA A 130 -18.20 -5.17 3.09
CA ALA A 130 -18.16 -5.14 1.64
C ALA A 130 -19.24 -6.05 1.07
N ALA A 131 -19.80 -5.70 -0.07
CA ALA A 131 -20.82 -6.52 -0.73
C ALA A 131 -20.22 -7.88 -1.16
N GLY A 132 -21.00 -8.94 -0.94
CA GLY A 132 -20.59 -10.31 -1.27
C GLY A 132 -19.58 -10.94 -0.32
N ILE A 133 -19.36 -10.34 0.86
CA ILE A 133 -18.58 -10.92 1.95
C ILE A 133 -19.50 -11.06 3.17
N GLU A 134 -19.83 -12.29 3.52
CA GLU A 134 -20.69 -12.58 4.66
C GLU A 134 -19.96 -12.22 5.98
N PRO A 135 -20.60 -11.49 6.90
CA PRO A 135 -19.97 -11.03 8.15
C PRO A 135 -19.91 -12.15 9.20
N VAL A 136 -19.30 -13.29 8.84
CA VAL A 136 -19.16 -14.45 9.71
C VAL A 136 -17.79 -14.47 10.37
N GLY A 137 -17.76 -14.61 11.69
CA GLY A 137 -16.54 -14.64 12.49
C GLY A 137 -15.98 -13.25 12.78
N LYS A 138 -14.86 -13.23 13.47
CA LYS A 138 -14.15 -11.98 13.85
C LYS A 138 -13.55 -11.27 12.66
N PHE A 139 -13.07 -12.03 11.70
CA PHE A 139 -12.41 -11.56 10.49
C PHE A 139 -13.04 -12.27 9.28
N PRO A 140 -14.14 -11.74 8.72
CA PRO A 140 -14.76 -12.31 7.51
C PRO A 140 -13.79 -12.27 6.34
N ILE A 141 -13.72 -13.37 5.57
CA ILE A 141 -12.76 -13.55 4.48
C ILE A 141 -13.50 -13.86 3.19
N LYS A 142 -13.10 -13.18 2.12
CA LYS A 142 -13.37 -13.59 0.75
C LYS A 142 -12.10 -14.16 0.14
N ALA A 143 -12.10 -15.47 -0.09
CA ALA A 143 -10.97 -16.14 -0.71
C ALA A 143 -10.70 -15.56 -2.12
N ARG A 144 -9.45 -15.53 -2.52
CA ARG A 144 -9.03 -15.11 -3.86
C ARG A 144 -9.66 -15.99 -4.94
N ILE A 145 -9.93 -15.39 -6.08
CA ILE A 145 -10.48 -16.07 -7.26
C ILE A 145 -9.39 -16.49 -8.24
N GLY A 146 -8.22 -15.86 -8.17
CA GLY A 146 -7.08 -16.13 -9.03
C GLY A 146 -6.37 -17.45 -8.74
N ALA A 147 -5.48 -17.84 -9.64
CA ALA A 147 -4.72 -19.09 -9.53
C ALA A 147 -3.90 -19.16 -8.24
N ALA A 148 -3.89 -20.33 -7.61
CA ALA A 148 -2.91 -20.64 -6.58
C ALA A 148 -1.48 -20.58 -7.18
N GLY A 149 -0.50 -20.12 -6.39
CA GLY A 149 0.90 -20.07 -6.84
C GLY A 149 1.25 -18.84 -7.68
N CYS A 150 0.45 -17.77 -7.61
CA CYS A 150 0.85 -16.48 -8.18
C CYS A 150 1.98 -15.79 -7.38
N GLU A 151 2.23 -16.21 -6.14
CA GLU A 151 3.28 -15.68 -5.29
C GLU A 151 4.65 -16.27 -5.67
N LYS A 152 5.67 -15.43 -5.60
CA LYS A 152 7.06 -15.86 -5.74
C LYS A 152 7.59 -16.37 -4.40
N PRO A 153 8.62 -17.24 -4.41
CA PRO A 153 9.25 -17.76 -3.19
C PRO A 153 9.75 -16.66 -2.24
N ALA A 154 9.94 -17.02 -0.96
CA ALA A 154 10.60 -16.13 0.01
C ALA A 154 11.96 -15.66 -0.52
N GLY A 155 12.29 -14.39 -0.27
CA GLY A 155 13.47 -13.70 -0.80
C GLY A 155 13.23 -12.99 -2.13
N GLU A 156 12.24 -13.39 -2.92
CA GLU A 156 11.91 -12.76 -4.18
C GLU A 156 10.83 -11.66 -4.01
N TRP A 157 10.94 -10.60 -4.83
CA TRP A 157 9.99 -9.51 -4.80
C TRP A 157 8.69 -9.87 -5.51
N ASN A 158 7.59 -9.81 -4.77
CA ASN A 158 6.22 -9.84 -5.26
C ASN A 158 5.70 -8.43 -5.46
N GLU A 159 4.64 -8.28 -6.24
CA GLU A 159 3.96 -7.02 -6.54
C GLU A 159 2.49 -7.12 -6.19
N ALA A 160 1.97 -6.16 -5.45
CA ALA A 160 0.55 -5.93 -5.25
C ALA A 160 0.13 -4.66 -5.98
N GLU A 161 -0.90 -4.76 -6.81
CA GLU A 161 -1.64 -3.63 -7.36
C GLU A 161 -3.05 -3.63 -6.78
N ILE A 162 -3.43 -2.55 -6.09
CA ILE A 162 -4.76 -2.43 -5.48
C ILE A 162 -5.43 -1.18 -6.03
N VAL A 163 -6.53 -1.37 -6.76
CA VAL A 163 -7.32 -0.28 -7.34
C VAL A 163 -8.52 -0.01 -6.44
N CYS A 164 -8.59 1.20 -5.90
CA CYS A 164 -9.74 1.71 -5.16
C CYS A 164 -10.40 2.81 -5.98
N GLN A 165 -11.67 2.63 -6.39
CA GLN A 165 -12.42 3.61 -7.17
C GLN A 165 -13.88 3.67 -6.67
N GLY A 166 -14.29 4.84 -6.19
CA GLY A 166 -15.55 4.98 -5.49
C GLY A 166 -15.62 4.03 -4.30
N ASP A 167 -16.60 3.14 -4.29
CA ASP A 167 -16.78 2.11 -3.27
C ASP A 167 -16.26 0.71 -3.69
N ARG A 168 -15.56 0.62 -4.82
CA ARG A 168 -15.01 -0.63 -5.37
C ARG A 168 -13.54 -0.77 -5.02
N MET A 169 -13.10 -2.02 -4.85
CA MET A 169 -11.71 -2.38 -4.69
C MET A 169 -11.41 -3.62 -5.54
N THR A 170 -10.29 -3.58 -6.26
CA THR A 170 -9.79 -4.69 -7.09
C THR A 170 -8.33 -4.95 -6.74
N VAL A 171 -7.95 -6.20 -6.58
CA VAL A 171 -6.62 -6.63 -6.15
C VAL A 171 -5.96 -7.52 -7.20
N TYR A 172 -4.74 -7.18 -7.56
CA TYR A 172 -3.87 -7.99 -8.40
C TYR A 172 -2.59 -8.34 -7.64
N ILE A 173 -2.12 -9.57 -7.77
CA ILE A 173 -0.83 -10.04 -7.28
C ILE A 173 -0.01 -10.52 -8.46
N ASN A 174 1.18 -9.96 -8.63
CA ASN A 174 2.07 -10.25 -9.78
C ASN A 174 1.32 -10.16 -11.13
N GLY A 175 0.48 -9.14 -11.28
CA GLY A 175 -0.32 -8.88 -12.49
C GLY A 175 -1.56 -9.77 -12.66
N ILE A 176 -1.80 -10.73 -11.75
CA ILE A 176 -2.95 -11.66 -11.83
C ILE A 176 -4.07 -11.16 -10.91
N LEU A 177 -5.27 -10.99 -11.47
CA LEU A 177 -6.47 -10.64 -10.68
C LEU A 177 -6.71 -11.70 -9.60
N GLN A 178 -6.76 -11.26 -8.35
CA GLN A 178 -7.01 -12.12 -7.20
C GLN A 178 -8.40 -11.92 -6.61
N ASN A 179 -8.85 -10.67 -6.51
CA ASN A 179 -10.13 -10.39 -5.87
C ASN A 179 -10.71 -9.04 -6.27
N GLU A 180 -12.00 -8.89 -6.01
CA GLU A 180 -12.72 -7.63 -6.12
C GLU A 180 -13.86 -7.57 -5.10
N CYS A 181 -14.22 -6.40 -4.65
CA CYS A 181 -15.41 -6.14 -3.84
C CYS A 181 -15.96 -4.74 -4.11
N SER A 182 -17.16 -4.48 -3.56
CA SER A 182 -17.80 -3.16 -3.59
C SER A 182 -18.52 -2.88 -2.27
N GLY A 183 -19.14 -1.71 -2.13
CA GLY A 183 -19.80 -1.31 -0.88
C GLY A 183 -18.81 -1.00 0.24
N THR A 184 -17.56 -0.65 -0.12
CA THR A 184 -16.52 -0.24 0.85
C THR A 184 -16.64 1.24 1.20
N ASN A 185 -15.94 1.68 2.25
CA ASN A 185 -15.74 3.11 2.49
C ASN A 185 -15.04 3.75 1.27
N ARG A 186 -15.36 5.01 0.97
CA ARG A 186 -14.81 5.71 -0.21
C ARG A 186 -13.47 6.38 0.04
N THR A 187 -13.10 6.58 1.32
CA THR A 187 -11.83 7.19 1.76
C THR A 187 -11.30 6.44 2.96
N GLY A 188 -10.01 6.57 3.21
CA GLY A 188 -9.35 6.02 4.38
C GLY A 188 -7.84 6.00 4.23
N TYR A 189 -7.16 5.59 5.29
CA TYR A 189 -5.71 5.41 5.27
C TYR A 189 -5.35 4.10 4.56
N ILE A 190 -4.11 4.05 4.09
CA ILE A 190 -3.46 2.84 3.58
C ILE A 190 -2.46 2.39 4.65
N ALA A 191 -2.41 1.09 4.95
CA ALA A 191 -1.47 0.60 5.96
C ALA A 191 -0.75 -0.68 5.54
N LEU A 192 0.44 -0.88 6.11
CA LEU A 192 1.28 -2.07 5.97
C LEU A 192 1.35 -2.77 7.33
N GLN A 193 0.98 -4.04 7.37
CA GLN A 193 0.79 -4.78 8.61
C GLN A 193 2.09 -5.41 9.13
N SER A 194 2.23 -5.45 10.46
CA SER A 194 3.16 -6.30 11.20
C SER A 194 2.39 -7.46 11.82
N GLU A 195 2.55 -8.68 11.25
CA GLU A 195 1.94 -9.92 11.76
C GLU A 195 2.72 -11.14 11.25
N GLY A 196 3.42 -11.84 12.12
CA GLY A 196 4.13 -13.07 11.75
C GLY A 196 5.62 -12.88 11.46
N GLY A 197 6.06 -13.20 10.26
CA GLY A 197 7.48 -13.15 9.86
C GLY A 197 7.96 -11.78 9.42
N THR A 198 9.29 -11.65 9.33
CA THR A 198 9.92 -10.43 8.82
C THR A 198 9.73 -10.30 7.31
N LEU A 199 9.33 -9.10 6.86
CA LEU A 199 9.20 -8.79 5.44
C LEU A 199 9.71 -7.40 5.13
N GLU A 200 9.90 -7.12 3.86
CA GLU A 200 10.28 -5.80 3.35
C GLU A 200 9.30 -5.32 2.30
N PHE A 201 9.10 -3.99 2.25
CA PHE A 201 8.38 -3.30 1.18
C PHE A 201 9.28 -2.28 0.50
N ARG A 202 9.05 -2.07 -0.80
CA ARG A 202 9.64 -0.99 -1.60
C ARG A 202 8.66 -0.51 -2.68
N ASN A 203 9.01 0.55 -3.37
CA ASN A 203 8.21 1.07 -4.49
C ASN A 203 6.72 1.25 -4.11
N VAL A 204 6.47 1.83 -2.91
CA VAL A 204 5.11 2.06 -2.41
C VAL A 204 4.63 3.42 -2.88
N TYR A 205 3.71 3.45 -3.83
CA TYR A 205 3.22 4.69 -4.45
C TYR A 205 1.79 4.57 -4.95
N LEU A 206 1.19 5.72 -5.22
CA LEU A 206 -0.12 5.84 -5.84
C LEU A 206 -0.01 6.42 -7.24
N THR A 207 -0.93 6.02 -8.11
CA THR A 207 -1.23 6.68 -9.37
C THR A 207 -2.72 6.95 -9.47
N ASP A 208 -3.11 7.88 -10.34
CA ASP A 208 -4.52 8.16 -10.58
C ASP A 208 -5.23 6.95 -11.21
N VAL A 209 -6.49 6.75 -10.82
CA VAL A 209 -7.40 5.81 -11.49
C VAL A 209 -7.97 6.52 -12.71
N LYS A 210 -7.81 5.92 -13.87
CA LYS A 210 -8.39 6.41 -15.12
C LYS A 210 -9.80 5.89 -15.30
#